data_848c9367ae8c12eddbba6a7fefd90b3e
#
_entry.id   848c9367ae8c12eddbba6a7fefd90b3e
#
_cell.length_a   1.000
_cell.length_b   1.000
_cell.length_c   1.000
_cell.angle_alpha   90.00
_cell.angle_beta   90.00
_cell.angle_gamma   90.00
#
_symmetry.space_group_name_H-M   'P 1'
#
loop_
_entity.id
_entity.type
_entity.pdbx_description
1 polymer ?
#
loop_
_entity_poly.entity_id
_entity_poly.type
_entity_poly.pdbx_seq_one_letter_code
_entity_poly.pdbx_strand_id
1 'polypeptide(L)'
;MNDWTPERVEERLVEAASVLRRLPAPRKQGYFSTWPTMFVEFGDLVGQTPEPMRRPPPSAVAISRMEATLGWMPWLEPLDSKIVWMRSSGERWKDICWEVGLARAAAHEHWLYALCVIAWRLNGKDRLKRVGRRRLIARVRFGAGSSPPG
;
A
#
# COMPACT_ATOMS: atom_id res chain seq x y z
N MET A 1 -13.64 20.97 -2.32
CA MET A 1 -12.54 20.40 -3.10
C MET A 1 -11.74 19.46 -2.23
N ASN A 2 -11.71 18.20 -2.60
CA ASN A 2 -10.95 17.21 -1.83
C ASN A 2 -9.52 17.16 -2.34
N ASP A 3 -8.70 18.07 -1.88
CA ASP A 3 -7.28 18.02 -2.20
C ASP A 3 -6.63 16.81 -1.50
N TRP A 4 -5.90 16.05 -2.29
CA TRP A 4 -5.13 14.92 -1.78
C TRP A 4 -3.87 15.44 -1.08
N THR A 5 -3.71 15.03 0.17
CA THR A 5 -2.51 15.29 0.96
C THR A 5 -1.71 14.01 1.14
N PRO A 6 -0.41 14.08 1.45
CA PRO A 6 0.39 12.90 1.74
C PRO A 6 -0.21 12.03 2.86
N GLU A 7 -0.80 12.64 3.87
CA GLU A 7 -1.45 11.95 4.99
C GLU A 7 -2.66 11.13 4.51
N ARG A 8 -3.49 11.70 3.65
CA ARG A 8 -4.64 10.99 3.06
C ARG A 8 -4.21 9.85 2.15
N VAL A 9 -3.11 10.03 1.44
CA VAL A 9 -2.51 8.97 0.62
C VAL A 9 -2.02 7.84 1.51
N GLU A 10 -1.35 8.15 2.61
CA GLU A 10 -0.90 7.17 3.61
C GLU A 10 -2.08 6.37 4.18
N GLU A 11 -3.12 7.05 4.63
CA GLU A 11 -4.34 6.41 5.15
C GLU A 11 -4.94 5.42 4.15
N ARG A 12 -5.02 5.80 2.88
CA ARG A 12 -5.53 4.92 1.82
C ARG A 12 -4.65 3.71 1.56
N LEU A 13 -3.34 3.89 1.62
CA LEU A 13 -2.39 2.79 1.46
C LEU A 13 -2.45 1.81 2.63
N VAL A 14 -2.56 2.31 3.85
CA VAL A 14 -2.73 1.48 5.06
C VAL A 14 -4.05 0.70 4.99
N GLU A 15 -5.13 1.36 4.60
CA GLU A 15 -6.42 0.70 4.36
C GLU A 15 -6.30 -0.39 3.30
N ALA A 16 -5.65 -0.10 2.17
CA ALA A 16 -5.46 -1.06 1.09
C ALA A 16 -4.66 -2.29 1.53
N ALA A 17 -3.60 -2.11 2.29
CA ALA A 17 -2.81 -3.20 2.85
C ALA A 17 -3.64 -4.06 3.83
N SER A 18 -4.47 -3.42 4.65
CA SER A 18 -5.39 -4.10 5.56
C SER A 18 -6.44 -4.93 4.80
N VAL A 19 -7.05 -4.36 3.77
CA VAL A 19 -8.04 -5.04 2.93
C VAL A 19 -7.43 -6.23 2.22
N LEU A 20 -6.23 -6.07 1.66
CA LEU A 20 -5.54 -7.15 0.95
C LEU A 20 -5.27 -8.35 1.87
N ARG A 21 -4.89 -8.12 3.11
CA ARG A 21 -4.68 -9.19 4.10
C ARG A 21 -5.97 -9.93 4.48
N ARG A 22 -7.12 -9.28 4.36
CA ARG A 22 -8.44 -9.85 4.68
C ARG A 22 -9.10 -10.56 3.50
N LEU A 23 -8.55 -10.42 2.30
CA LEU A 23 -9.04 -11.15 1.14
C LEU A 23 -8.84 -12.66 1.36
N PRO A 24 -9.84 -13.48 0.98
CA PRO A 24 -9.66 -14.92 1.03
C PRO A 24 -8.51 -15.31 0.09
N ALA A 25 -7.69 -16.27 0.55
CA ALA A 25 -6.64 -16.83 -0.30
C ALA A 25 -7.26 -17.34 -1.61
N PRO A 26 -6.64 -17.03 -2.77
CA PRO A 26 -7.14 -17.58 -4.02
C PRO A 26 -7.18 -19.10 -3.88
N ARG A 27 -8.36 -19.70 -4.11
CA ARG A 27 -8.45 -21.13 -4.21
C ARG A 27 -7.50 -21.54 -5.34
N LYS A 28 -6.44 -22.24 -4.97
CA LYS A 28 -5.64 -22.90 -5.98
C LYS A 28 -6.61 -23.77 -6.77
N GLN A 29 -6.89 -23.39 -8.00
CA GLN A 29 -7.44 -24.32 -8.98
C GLN A 29 -6.32 -25.34 -9.27
N GLY A 30 -5.99 -26.11 -8.25
CA GLY A 30 -5.02 -27.15 -8.34
C GLY A 30 -5.78 -28.40 -8.62
N TYR A 31 -5.36 -29.05 -9.64
CA TYR A 31 -5.56 -30.46 -9.92
C TYR A 31 -6.89 -30.99 -9.42
N PHE A 32 -7.79 -31.31 -10.34
CA PHE A 32 -8.90 -32.18 -10.06
C PHE A 32 -8.33 -33.45 -9.41
N SER A 33 -8.32 -33.47 -8.09
CA SER A 33 -8.01 -34.66 -7.35
C SER A 33 -9.15 -35.65 -7.66
N THR A 34 -8.84 -36.71 -8.35
CA THR A 34 -9.74 -37.83 -8.57
C THR A 34 -9.96 -38.64 -7.28
N TRP A 35 -9.43 -38.16 -6.16
CA TRP A 35 -9.64 -38.78 -4.86
C TRP A 35 -11.06 -38.50 -4.37
N PRO A 36 -11.77 -39.51 -3.89
CA PRO A 36 -13.11 -39.32 -3.34
C PRO A 36 -13.11 -38.29 -2.23
N THR A 37 -14.08 -37.42 -2.25
CA THR A 37 -14.27 -36.29 -1.29
C THR A 37 -14.24 -36.74 0.19
N MET A 38 -14.45 -38.00 0.46
CA MET A 38 -14.42 -38.60 1.80
C MET A 38 -13.07 -38.51 2.51
N PHE A 39 -11.96 -38.45 1.78
CA PHE A 39 -10.62 -38.38 2.39
C PHE A 39 -10.20 -36.98 2.73
N VAL A 40 -10.81 -35.96 2.10
CA VAL A 40 -10.53 -34.54 2.38
C VAL A 40 -11.17 -34.13 3.71
N GLU A 41 -12.36 -34.64 4.01
CA GLU A 41 -13.05 -34.31 5.27
C GLU A 41 -12.34 -34.88 6.51
N PHE A 42 -11.67 -36.02 6.37
CA PHE A 42 -10.97 -36.62 7.51
C PHE A 42 -9.62 -35.98 7.82
N GLY A 43 -8.95 -35.45 6.81
CA GLY A 43 -7.70 -34.67 6.96
C GLY A 43 -7.96 -33.31 7.57
N ASP A 44 -9.09 -32.68 7.24
CA ASP A 44 -9.46 -31.36 7.77
C ASP A 44 -9.92 -31.41 9.23
N LEU A 45 -10.42 -32.54 9.70
CA LEU A 45 -10.90 -32.68 11.08
C LEU A 45 -9.77 -32.94 12.10
N VAL A 46 -8.64 -33.47 11.68
CA VAL A 46 -7.55 -33.87 12.58
C VAL A 46 -6.50 -32.77 12.79
N GLY A 47 -6.52 -31.71 12.01
CA GLY A 47 -5.53 -30.62 12.04
C GLY A 47 -6.08 -29.23 12.32
N GLN A 48 -7.35 -29.08 12.64
CA GLN A 48 -7.91 -27.76 12.93
C GLN A 48 -7.56 -27.31 14.35
N THR A 49 -6.41 -26.64 14.49
CA THR A 49 -6.32 -25.59 15.48
C THR A 49 -7.46 -24.59 15.21
N PRO A 50 -8.26 -24.24 16.26
CA PRO A 50 -9.31 -23.23 16.06
C PRO A 50 -8.65 -21.99 15.45
N GLU A 51 -9.05 -21.66 14.22
CA GLU A 51 -8.56 -20.46 13.56
C GLU A 51 -8.89 -19.26 14.44
N PRO A 52 -7.91 -18.37 14.73
CA PRO A 52 -8.22 -17.15 15.42
C PRO A 52 -9.30 -16.43 14.64
N MET A 53 -10.27 -15.84 15.36
CA MET A 53 -11.40 -15.11 14.78
C MET A 53 -10.93 -14.27 13.60
N ARG A 54 -11.23 -14.70 12.39
CA ARG A 54 -10.94 -13.93 11.19
C ARG A 54 -11.81 -12.69 11.23
N ARG A 55 -11.18 -11.55 10.98
CA ARG A 55 -11.92 -10.33 10.72
C ARG A 55 -12.89 -10.59 9.56
N PRO A 56 -14.10 -10.01 9.58
CA PRO A 56 -15.05 -10.22 8.51
C PRO A 56 -14.44 -9.87 7.16
N PRO A 57 -14.85 -10.54 6.06
CA PRO A 57 -14.35 -10.23 4.73
C PRO A 57 -14.64 -8.76 4.39
N PRO A 58 -13.75 -8.09 3.64
CA PRO A 58 -13.95 -6.70 3.25
C PRO A 58 -15.18 -6.55 2.35
N SER A 59 -15.83 -5.41 2.44
CA SER A 59 -16.96 -5.07 1.56
C SER A 59 -16.49 -4.85 0.11
N ALA A 60 -17.41 -4.94 -0.84
CA ALA A 60 -17.12 -4.65 -2.25
C ALA A 60 -16.58 -3.22 -2.44
N VAL A 61 -17.09 -2.25 -1.68
CA VAL A 61 -16.60 -0.86 -1.71
C VAL A 61 -15.14 -0.77 -1.22
N ALA A 62 -14.80 -1.48 -0.16
CA ALA A 62 -13.43 -1.53 0.36
C ALA A 62 -12.47 -2.16 -0.65
N ILE A 63 -12.89 -3.21 -1.33
CA ILE A 63 -12.09 -3.87 -2.39
C ILE A 63 -11.87 -2.92 -3.56
N SER A 64 -12.90 -2.24 -4.05
CA SER A 64 -12.78 -1.27 -5.14
C SER A 64 -11.83 -0.13 -4.77
N ARG A 65 -11.87 0.31 -3.54
CA ARG A 65 -10.99 1.35 -3.00
C ARG A 65 -9.54 0.88 -2.93
N MET A 66 -9.33 -0.36 -2.51
CA MET A 66 -8.02 -1.01 -2.52
C MET A 66 -7.45 -1.10 -3.95
N GLU A 67 -8.24 -1.58 -4.91
CA GLU A 67 -7.82 -1.69 -6.31
C GLU A 67 -7.40 -0.33 -6.89
N ALA A 68 -8.18 0.72 -6.64
CA ALA A 68 -7.84 2.08 -7.03
C ALA A 68 -6.51 2.53 -6.41
N THR A 69 -6.29 2.24 -5.14
CA THR A 69 -5.05 2.58 -4.42
C THR A 69 -3.84 1.83 -4.96
N LEU A 70 -3.99 0.54 -5.26
CA LEU A 70 -2.93 -0.25 -5.89
C LEU A 70 -2.56 0.28 -7.27
N GLY A 71 -3.49 0.87 -7.98
CA GLY A 71 -3.26 1.53 -9.27
C GLY A 71 -2.29 2.73 -9.20
N TRP A 72 -2.01 3.25 -8.01
CA TRP A 72 -1.04 4.34 -7.84
C TRP A 72 0.41 3.85 -7.77
N MET A 73 0.62 2.58 -7.43
CA MET A 73 1.96 2.02 -7.23
C MET A 73 2.86 2.10 -8.48
N PRO A 74 2.36 1.90 -9.71
CA PRO A 74 3.16 2.05 -10.93
C PRO A 74 3.70 3.46 -11.18
N TRP A 75 3.17 4.47 -10.50
CA TRP A 75 3.67 5.85 -10.60
C TRP A 75 5.00 6.07 -9.88
N LEU A 76 5.38 5.14 -9.03
CA LEU A 76 6.56 5.22 -8.18
C LEU A 76 7.73 4.44 -8.78
N GLU A 77 8.94 4.86 -8.44
CA GLU A 77 10.13 4.05 -8.66
C GLU A 77 10.04 2.73 -7.87
N PRO A 78 10.61 1.62 -8.35
CA PRO A 78 10.52 0.33 -7.67
C PRO A 78 10.94 0.35 -6.21
N LEU A 79 12.01 1.07 -5.89
CA LEU A 79 12.49 1.24 -4.51
C LEU A 79 11.49 1.98 -3.64
N ASP A 80 10.96 3.10 -4.14
CA ASP A 80 9.99 3.93 -3.45
C ASP A 80 8.68 3.15 -3.22
N SER A 81 8.24 2.42 -4.22
CA SER A 81 7.08 1.53 -4.16
C SER A 81 7.23 0.47 -3.06
N LYS A 82 8.38 -0.17 -2.99
CA LYS A 82 8.70 -1.17 -1.97
C LYS A 82 8.66 -0.58 -0.56
N ILE A 83 9.31 0.56 -0.36
CA ILE A 83 9.34 1.24 0.94
C ILE A 83 7.93 1.63 1.40
N VAL A 84 7.15 2.23 0.51
CA VAL A 84 5.78 2.65 0.78
C VAL A 84 4.90 1.46 1.15
N TRP A 85 5.01 0.37 0.40
CA TRP A 85 4.21 -0.82 0.66
C TRP A 85 4.58 -1.50 1.98
N MET A 86 5.86 -1.66 2.27
CA MET A 86 6.34 -2.21 3.54
C MET A 86 5.84 -1.38 4.72
N ARG A 87 5.93 -0.05 4.62
CA ARG A 87 5.46 0.85 5.68
C ARG A 87 3.94 0.77 5.86
N SER A 88 3.18 0.74 4.78
CA SER A 88 1.72 0.61 4.80
C SER A 88 1.25 -0.74 5.36
N SER A 89 2.06 -1.77 5.21
CA SER A 89 1.84 -3.10 5.78
C SER A 89 2.14 -3.19 7.28
N GLY A 90 2.66 -2.12 7.89
CA GLY A 90 2.93 -2.03 9.32
C GLY A 90 4.34 -2.44 9.71
N GLU A 91 5.27 -2.57 8.76
CA GLU A 91 6.66 -2.89 9.07
C GLU A 91 7.36 -1.73 9.75
N ARG A 92 8.26 -2.06 10.66
CA ARG A 92 9.05 -1.08 11.39
C ARG A 92 10.12 -0.47 10.48
N TRP A 93 10.47 0.78 10.71
CA TRP A 93 11.54 1.44 9.96
C TRP A 93 12.86 0.69 9.98
N LYS A 94 13.20 0.06 11.11
CA LYS A 94 14.40 -0.77 11.23
C LYS A 94 14.42 -1.90 10.20
N ASP A 95 13.33 -2.60 10.06
CA ASP A 95 13.20 -3.74 9.15
C ASP A 95 13.20 -3.28 7.69
N ILE A 96 12.53 -2.16 7.41
CA ILE A 96 12.53 -1.53 6.07
C ILE A 96 13.94 -1.12 5.67
N CYS A 97 14.67 -0.43 6.55
CA CYS A 97 16.04 0.00 6.28
C CYS A 97 16.98 -1.17 6.01
N TRP A 98 16.81 -2.25 6.77
CA TRP A 98 17.56 -3.48 6.56
C TRP A 98 17.29 -4.08 5.18
N GLU A 99 16.03 -4.17 4.80
CA GLU A 99 15.61 -4.79 3.53
C GLU A 99 16.04 -3.97 2.30
N VAL A 100 15.98 -2.65 2.37
CA VAL A 100 16.32 -1.77 1.25
C VAL A 100 17.77 -1.30 1.25
N GLY A 101 18.51 -1.54 2.32
CA GLY A 101 19.91 -1.14 2.43
C GLY A 101 20.14 0.37 2.53
N LEU A 102 19.19 1.11 3.11
CA LEU A 102 19.27 2.56 3.30
C LEU A 102 19.31 2.96 4.76
N ALA A 103 19.95 4.08 5.05
CA ALA A 103 19.84 4.73 6.35
C ALA A 103 18.40 5.23 6.58
N ARG A 104 17.99 5.33 7.84
CA ARG A 104 16.63 5.74 8.21
C ARG A 104 16.20 7.07 7.60
N ALA A 105 17.07 8.08 7.63
CA ALA A 105 16.77 9.39 7.06
C ALA A 105 16.53 9.30 5.54
N ALA A 106 17.34 8.53 4.83
CA ALA A 106 17.18 8.32 3.39
C ALA A 106 15.91 7.52 3.06
N ALA A 107 15.64 6.44 3.79
CA ALA A 107 14.43 5.65 3.61
C ALA A 107 13.16 6.47 3.87
N HIS A 108 13.16 7.29 4.92
CA HIS A 108 12.07 8.19 5.25
C HIS A 108 11.86 9.26 4.16
N GLU A 109 12.92 9.83 3.62
CA GLU A 109 12.83 10.79 2.50
C GLU A 109 12.22 10.15 1.25
N HIS A 110 12.62 8.93 0.90
CA HIS A 110 12.03 8.17 -0.20
C HIS A 110 10.53 7.93 0.01
N TRP A 111 10.15 7.50 1.19
CA TRP A 111 8.76 7.28 1.57
C TRP A 111 7.93 8.55 1.45
N LEU A 112 8.39 9.64 2.03
CA LEU A 112 7.68 10.92 2.00
C LEU A 112 7.57 11.48 0.57
N TYR A 113 8.64 11.36 -0.21
CA TYR A 113 8.63 11.75 -1.63
C TYR A 113 7.60 10.96 -2.42
N ALA A 114 7.51 9.66 -2.20
CA ALA A 114 6.55 8.79 -2.86
C ALA A 114 5.10 9.22 -2.56
N LEU A 115 4.77 9.47 -1.30
CA LEU A 115 3.45 9.98 -0.91
C LEU A 115 3.13 11.32 -1.59
N CYS A 116 4.12 12.21 -1.67
CA CYS A 116 3.98 13.50 -2.35
C CYS A 116 3.76 13.35 -3.86
N VAL A 117 4.42 12.40 -4.51
CA VAL A 117 4.21 12.10 -5.95
C VAL A 117 2.78 11.64 -6.20
N ILE A 118 2.29 10.74 -5.38
CA ILE A 118 0.92 10.23 -5.50
C ILE A 118 -0.09 11.38 -5.29
N ALA A 119 0.06 12.14 -4.22
CA ALA A 119 -0.83 13.28 -3.94
C ALA A 119 -0.82 14.31 -5.07
N TRP A 120 0.36 14.60 -5.62
CA TRP A 120 0.53 15.52 -6.73
C TRP A 120 -0.25 15.07 -7.99
N ARG A 121 -0.14 13.79 -8.33
CA ARG A 121 -0.85 13.24 -9.49
C ARG A 121 -2.36 13.19 -9.27
N LEU A 122 -2.80 12.82 -8.08
CA LEU A 122 -4.22 12.77 -7.74
C LEU A 122 -4.89 14.15 -7.78
N ASN A 123 -4.14 15.21 -7.51
CA ASN A 123 -4.61 16.58 -7.64
C ASN A 123 -4.59 17.10 -9.10
N GLY A 124 -4.40 16.24 -10.08
CA GLY A 124 -4.46 16.58 -11.49
C GLY A 124 -3.28 17.40 -12.00
N LYS A 125 -2.19 17.46 -11.25
CA LYS A 125 -0.99 18.17 -11.67
C LYS A 125 -0.12 17.24 -12.51
N ASP A 126 -0.09 17.52 -13.80
CA ASP A 126 0.67 16.76 -14.77
C ASP A 126 2.16 16.71 -14.47
N ARG A 127 2.74 15.60 -14.91
CA ARG A 127 4.16 15.25 -14.96
C ARG A 127 5.09 16.21 -14.24
N LEU A 128 5.60 15.74 -13.14
CA LEU A 128 6.78 16.32 -12.49
C LEU A 128 7.91 16.46 -13.49
N LYS A 129 8.04 17.60 -14.12
CA LYS A 129 9.29 18.00 -14.74
C LYS A 129 10.31 17.97 -13.62
N ARG A 130 11.22 17.01 -13.62
CA ARG A 130 12.37 16.82 -12.71
C ARG A 130 12.48 17.82 -11.57
N VAL A 131 11.52 17.79 -10.66
CA VAL A 131 11.61 18.59 -9.43
C VAL A 131 12.37 17.75 -8.42
N GLY A 132 13.45 18.27 -7.87
CA GLY A 132 14.20 17.57 -6.85
C GLY A 132 13.30 17.18 -5.68
N ARG A 133 13.55 16.01 -5.06
CA ARG A 133 12.73 15.43 -3.98
C ARG A 133 12.37 16.44 -2.90
N ARG A 134 13.34 17.17 -2.40
CA ARG A 134 13.13 18.17 -1.34
C ARG A 134 12.20 19.30 -1.77
N ARG A 135 12.30 19.75 -3.02
CA ARG A 135 11.42 20.77 -3.56
C ARG A 135 9.98 20.30 -3.70
N LEU A 136 9.79 19.05 -4.12
CA LEU A 136 8.46 18.48 -4.22
C LEU A 136 7.81 18.33 -2.84
N ILE A 137 8.55 17.78 -1.89
CA ILE A 137 8.09 17.63 -0.51
C ILE A 137 7.70 19.00 0.07
N ALA A 138 8.54 19.99 -0.09
CA ALA A 138 8.26 21.35 0.36
C ALA A 138 7.01 21.91 -0.33
N ARG A 139 6.89 21.72 -1.63
CA ARG A 139 5.74 22.22 -2.42
C ARG A 139 4.42 21.58 -2.03
N VAL A 140 4.42 20.30 -1.72
CA VAL A 140 3.22 19.60 -1.32
C VAL A 140 2.84 19.89 0.13
N ARG A 141 3.83 19.97 1.04
CA ARG A 141 3.59 20.26 2.45
C ARG A 141 3.25 21.72 2.73
N PHE A 142 3.91 22.63 2.03
CA PHE A 142 3.80 24.07 2.31
C PHE A 142 3.09 24.85 1.19
N GLY A 143 2.82 24.21 0.06
CA GLY A 143 2.31 24.89 -1.14
C GLY A 143 0.80 25.03 -1.24
N ALA A 144 0.06 24.63 -0.21
CA ALA A 144 -1.39 24.88 -0.19
C ALA A 144 -1.74 26.33 0.23
N GLY A 145 -0.75 27.19 0.46
CA GLY A 145 -1.02 28.47 1.05
C GLY A 145 -0.16 29.68 0.69
N SER A 146 0.72 29.63 -0.32
CA SER A 146 1.49 30.83 -0.67
C SER A 146 1.94 30.83 -2.12
N SER A 147 1.27 31.63 -2.93
CA SER A 147 1.93 32.24 -4.07
C SER A 147 3.11 33.06 -3.53
N PRO A 148 4.32 32.96 -4.10
CA PRO A 148 5.40 33.85 -3.71
C PRO A 148 5.00 35.30 -4.09
N PRO A 149 5.30 36.28 -3.27
CA PRO A 149 5.19 37.66 -3.69
C PRO A 149 6.10 37.87 -4.88
N GLY A 150 5.58 38.54 -5.88
CA GLY A 150 6.23 38.86 -7.15
C GLY A 150 7.53 39.63 -7.01
#